data_a9cad8f7d92b21da9335cee73d9e21fa
#
_entry.id   a9cad8f7d92b21da9335cee73d9e21fa
#
_cell.length_a   1.000
_cell.length_b   1.000
_cell.length_c   1.000
_cell.angle_alpha   90.00
_cell.angle_beta   90.00
_cell.angle_gamma   90.00
#
_symmetry.space_group_name_H-M   'P 1'
#
loop_
_entity.id
_entity.type
_entity.pdbx_description
1 polymer ?
#
loop_
_entity_poly.entity_id
_entity_poly.type
_entity_poly.pdbx_seq_one_letter_code
_entity_poly.pdbx_strand_id
1 'polypeptide(L)'
;MRRIVIHLHGQSADTTSLASAIAFSRKLNARLSVVFIRRTREFIPAPVDGIPTILEREPEAAAGAEAAYRDMCEGLSFITYTEAEVDSVEMITINGLLHDMTVVERLTEREGSKVADFNTAVFGTGGPVMITPPGMPATIGERPAVVWNASIPSARAIRSAIPLLRIAKETTILSSADNPDADPSALARYLDCYGIKSTPRTFRTDSLTARARGRSLLETAKDADADLLVMGAYGEGKITAMLGLGRATEKVVMSCEVPLLVQA
;
A
#
# COMPACT_ATOMS: atom_id res chain seq x y z
N MET A 1 -15.97 0.07 -1.08
CA MET A 1 -14.97 0.29 -0.02
C MET A 1 -15.58 1.25 0.97
N ARG A 2 -15.85 0.81 2.21
CA ARG A 2 -16.58 1.60 3.23
C ARG A 2 -15.83 1.74 4.54
N ARG A 3 -14.88 0.87 4.83
CA ARG A 3 -14.10 0.86 6.06
C ARG A 3 -12.61 0.74 5.72
N ILE A 4 -11.85 1.70 6.20
CA ILE A 4 -10.40 1.78 6.00
C ILE A 4 -9.76 1.77 7.38
N VAL A 5 -8.64 1.07 7.55
CA VAL A 5 -7.86 1.10 8.79
C VAL A 5 -6.43 1.54 8.52
N ILE A 6 -5.88 2.31 9.45
CA ILE A 6 -4.45 2.63 9.53
C ILE A 6 -3.93 2.36 10.94
N HIS A 7 -2.74 1.78 11.00
CA HIS A 7 -2.03 1.53 12.26
C HIS A 7 -0.84 2.48 12.35
N LEU A 8 -0.74 3.20 13.47
CA LEU A 8 0.29 4.21 13.74
C LEU A 8 1.15 3.76 14.92
N HIS A 9 2.44 4.07 14.88
CA HIS A 9 3.42 3.57 15.85
C HIS A 9 4.25 4.67 16.50
N GLY A 10 3.88 5.94 16.33
CA GLY A 10 4.62 7.09 16.87
C GLY A 10 5.87 7.45 16.07
N GLN A 11 5.83 7.26 14.75
CA GLN A 11 6.96 7.54 13.87
C GLN A 11 6.72 8.82 13.05
N SER A 12 7.79 9.47 12.61
CA SER A 12 7.70 10.74 11.86
C SER A 12 6.88 10.64 10.58
N ALA A 13 6.90 9.50 9.90
CA ALA A 13 6.19 9.28 8.66
C ALA A 13 4.71 8.89 8.84
N ASP A 14 4.30 8.52 10.06
CA ASP A 14 2.91 8.19 10.39
C ASP A 14 1.96 9.37 10.09
N THR A 15 2.42 10.61 10.30
CA THR A 15 1.64 11.83 10.02
C THR A 15 1.27 11.93 8.53
N THR A 16 2.20 11.65 7.63
CA THR A 16 1.97 11.66 6.19
C THR A 16 1.02 10.52 5.77
N SER A 17 1.21 9.34 6.34
CA SER A 17 0.36 8.19 6.07
C SER A 17 -1.06 8.40 6.59
N LEU A 18 -1.22 9.01 7.77
CA LEU A 18 -2.51 9.38 8.33
C LEU A 18 -3.22 10.43 7.45
N ALA A 19 -2.50 11.47 7.01
CA ALA A 19 -3.05 12.47 6.10
C ALA A 19 -3.54 11.83 4.78
N SER A 20 -2.77 10.90 4.23
CA SER A 20 -3.17 10.12 3.05
C SER A 20 -4.40 9.27 3.31
N ALA A 21 -4.47 8.57 4.45
CA ALA A 21 -5.63 7.75 4.83
C ALA A 21 -6.90 8.61 4.99
N ILE A 22 -6.78 9.79 5.59
CA ILE A 22 -7.88 10.77 5.71
C ILE A 22 -8.36 11.21 4.32
N ALA A 23 -7.44 11.57 3.42
CA ALA A 23 -7.76 11.99 2.06
C ALA A 23 -8.47 10.88 1.27
N PHE A 24 -7.99 9.63 1.33
CA PHE A 24 -8.65 8.48 0.72
C PHE A 24 -10.03 8.22 1.29
N SER A 25 -10.18 8.29 2.62
CA SER A 25 -11.45 8.04 3.28
C SER A 25 -12.50 9.08 2.88
N ARG A 26 -12.13 10.36 2.81
CA ARG A 26 -13.01 11.42 2.30
C ARG A 26 -13.42 11.18 0.85
N LYS A 27 -12.46 10.88 -0.02
CA LYS A 27 -12.69 10.64 -1.45
C LYS A 27 -13.64 9.46 -1.70
N LEU A 28 -13.54 8.41 -0.89
CA LEU A 28 -14.37 7.21 -0.99
C LEU A 28 -15.67 7.28 -0.19
N ASN A 29 -15.89 8.34 0.58
CA ASN A 29 -16.97 8.42 1.57
C ASN A 29 -16.95 7.19 2.50
N ALA A 30 -15.76 6.83 2.99
CA ALA A 30 -15.50 5.69 3.85
C ALA A 30 -15.27 6.12 5.30
N ARG A 31 -15.52 5.22 6.24
CA ARG A 31 -15.11 5.39 7.64
C ARG A 31 -13.64 5.00 7.79
N LEU A 32 -12.91 5.77 8.57
CA LEU A 32 -11.49 5.52 8.89
C LEU A 32 -11.36 5.11 10.34
N SER A 33 -10.78 3.94 10.58
CA SER A 33 -10.32 3.50 11.90
C SER A 33 -8.82 3.82 12.02
N VAL A 34 -8.48 4.71 12.94
CA VAL A 34 -7.10 5.05 13.28
C VAL A 34 -6.76 4.32 14.56
N VAL A 35 -5.78 3.44 14.51
CA VAL A 35 -5.33 2.63 15.65
C VAL A 35 -3.91 3.02 15.98
N PHE A 36 -3.72 3.70 17.12
CA PHE A 36 -2.40 3.98 17.64
C PHE A 36 -1.93 2.81 18.51
N ILE A 37 -0.88 2.13 18.05
CA ILE A 37 -0.28 1.00 18.77
C ILE A 37 0.90 1.51 19.59
N ARG A 38 0.73 1.54 20.91
CA ARG A 38 1.81 1.88 21.84
C ARG A 38 2.76 0.68 21.96
N ARG A 39 3.93 0.82 21.38
CA ARG A 39 5.03 -0.11 21.59
C ARG A 39 5.87 0.38 22.76
N THR A 40 5.74 -0.26 23.89
CA THR A 40 6.59 0.01 25.06
C THR A 40 7.97 -0.63 24.94
N ARG A 41 8.07 -1.70 24.13
CA ARG A 41 9.32 -2.45 23.93
C ARG A 41 9.45 -2.91 22.49
N GLU A 42 10.60 -2.71 21.91
CA GLU A 42 10.95 -3.23 20.59
C GLU A 42 12.03 -4.30 20.72
N PHE A 43 11.72 -5.52 20.28
CA PHE A 43 12.69 -6.60 20.23
C PHE A 43 13.49 -6.49 18.94
N ILE A 44 14.78 -6.22 19.05
CA ILE A 44 15.72 -6.26 17.93
C ILE A 44 16.41 -7.61 17.94
N PRO A 45 16.17 -8.47 16.93
CA PRO A 45 16.89 -9.73 16.82
C PRO A 45 18.40 -9.50 16.77
N ALA A 46 19.16 -10.37 17.42
CA ALA A 46 20.62 -10.32 17.36
C ALA A 46 21.11 -10.54 15.92
N PRO A 47 22.16 -9.82 15.47
CA PRO A 47 22.98 -10.30 14.37
C PRO A 47 23.54 -11.71 14.72
N VAL A 48 23.92 -12.49 13.70
CA VAL A 48 24.21 -13.95 13.76
C VAL A 48 25.06 -14.40 14.97
N ASP A 49 25.84 -13.51 15.59
CA ASP A 49 26.69 -13.79 16.77
C ASP A 49 26.48 -12.80 17.93
N GLY A 50 25.33 -12.13 18.00
CA GLY A 50 25.06 -11.07 18.97
C GLY A 50 23.99 -11.40 20.01
N ILE A 51 23.79 -10.52 20.98
CA ILE A 51 22.74 -10.60 22.00
C ILE A 51 21.53 -9.80 21.50
N PRO A 52 20.30 -10.35 21.57
CA PRO A 52 19.10 -9.56 21.26
C PRO A 52 19.01 -8.32 22.15
N THR A 53 18.65 -7.20 21.54
CA THR A 53 18.50 -5.95 22.28
C THR A 53 17.00 -5.62 22.40
N ILE A 54 16.58 -5.24 23.61
CA ILE A 54 15.25 -4.69 23.84
C ILE A 54 15.44 -3.17 23.94
N LEU A 55 14.88 -2.44 22.98
CA LEU A 55 14.77 -0.99 23.05
C LEU A 55 13.46 -0.62 23.76
N GLU A 56 13.59 0.12 24.85
CA GLU A 56 12.46 0.79 25.49
C GLU A 56 12.27 2.16 24.81
N ARG A 57 11.08 2.41 24.26
CA ARG A 57 10.78 3.74 23.69
C ARG A 57 10.47 4.73 24.81
N GLU A 58 10.97 5.94 24.65
CA GLU A 58 10.68 7.02 25.59
C GLU A 58 9.18 7.35 25.59
N PRO A 59 8.51 7.30 26.75
CA PRO A 59 7.07 7.57 26.85
C PRO A 59 6.65 8.95 26.33
N GLU A 60 7.54 9.94 26.46
CA GLU A 60 7.30 11.33 26.04
C GLU A 60 7.19 11.47 24.51
N ALA A 61 8.05 10.77 23.75
CA ALA A 61 7.97 10.78 22.29
C ALA A 61 6.67 10.15 21.78
N ALA A 62 6.22 9.09 22.42
CA ALA A 62 4.94 8.44 22.10
C ALA A 62 3.75 9.34 22.41
N ALA A 63 3.77 10.05 23.55
CA ALA A 63 2.70 10.97 23.94
C ALA A 63 2.59 12.18 23.00
N GLY A 64 3.73 12.72 22.54
CA GLY A 64 3.75 13.82 21.55
C GLY A 64 3.16 13.39 20.20
N ALA A 65 3.51 12.20 19.73
CA ALA A 65 2.97 11.65 18.48
C ALA A 65 1.45 11.41 18.59
N GLU A 66 1.00 10.85 19.70
CA GLU A 66 -0.41 10.62 19.98
C GLU A 66 -1.24 11.91 19.92
N ALA A 67 -0.78 12.96 20.59
CA ALA A 67 -1.44 14.27 20.58
C ALA A 67 -1.59 14.80 19.16
N ALA A 68 -0.53 14.74 18.33
CA ALA A 68 -0.56 15.17 16.94
C ALA A 68 -1.59 14.35 16.10
N TYR A 69 -1.70 13.05 16.34
CA TYR A 69 -2.68 12.21 15.61
C TYR A 69 -4.11 12.53 16.03
N ARG A 70 -4.35 12.77 17.32
CA ARG A 70 -5.67 13.19 17.82
C ARG A 70 -6.10 14.50 17.20
N ASP A 71 -5.21 15.49 17.18
CA ASP A 71 -5.47 16.80 16.56
C ASP A 71 -5.83 16.65 15.07
N MET A 72 -5.12 15.80 14.33
CA MET A 72 -5.44 15.55 12.92
C MET A 72 -6.81 14.87 12.71
N CYS A 73 -7.31 14.15 13.70
CA CYS A 73 -8.59 13.45 13.66
C CYS A 73 -9.74 14.26 14.23
N GLU A 74 -9.47 15.32 14.99
CA GLU A 74 -10.46 16.10 15.70
C GLU A 74 -11.51 16.71 14.75
N GLY A 75 -12.78 16.66 15.14
CA GLY A 75 -13.89 17.19 14.36
C GLY A 75 -14.26 16.38 13.10
N LEU A 76 -13.54 15.29 12.80
CA LEU A 76 -13.81 14.44 11.63
C LEU A 76 -14.73 13.27 11.99
N SER A 77 -16.03 13.44 11.82
CA SER A 77 -17.07 12.48 12.23
C SER A 77 -17.00 11.09 11.55
N PHE A 78 -16.23 10.96 10.46
CA PHE A 78 -16.00 9.67 9.78
C PHE A 78 -14.81 8.89 10.33
N ILE A 79 -14.08 9.44 11.32
CA ILE A 79 -12.91 8.81 11.95
C ILE A 79 -13.29 8.25 13.31
N THR A 80 -12.79 7.06 13.60
CA THR A 80 -12.72 6.48 14.95
C THR A 80 -11.26 6.36 15.33
N TYR A 81 -10.83 7.01 16.40
CA TYR A 81 -9.49 6.92 16.96
C TYR A 81 -9.49 5.99 18.17
N THR A 82 -8.58 5.03 18.20
CA THR A 82 -8.39 4.07 19.30
C THR A 82 -6.92 3.87 19.60
N GLU A 83 -6.62 3.54 20.86
CA GLU A 83 -5.29 3.19 21.32
C GLU A 83 -5.25 1.74 21.78
N ALA A 84 -4.14 1.08 21.54
CA ALA A 84 -3.94 -0.29 21.93
C ALA A 84 -2.51 -0.52 22.42
N GLU A 85 -2.37 -1.28 23.49
CA GLU A 85 -1.10 -1.80 24.02
C GLU A 85 -1.04 -3.30 23.78
N VAL A 86 -0.88 -3.70 22.51
CA VAL A 86 -0.93 -5.09 22.09
C VAL A 86 0.12 -5.36 21.03
N ASP A 87 0.31 -6.63 20.71
CA ASP A 87 1.14 -7.02 19.58
C ASP A 87 0.58 -6.44 18.27
N SER A 88 1.44 -5.77 17.52
CA SER A 88 1.04 -5.09 16.27
C SER A 88 0.59 -6.07 15.19
N VAL A 89 1.21 -7.24 15.09
CA VAL A 89 0.89 -8.27 14.10
C VAL A 89 -0.53 -8.80 14.33
N GLU A 90 -0.89 -9.09 15.59
CA GLU A 90 -2.24 -9.53 15.94
C GLU A 90 -3.27 -8.44 15.62
N MET A 91 -3.01 -7.20 16.03
CA MET A 91 -3.93 -6.07 15.81
C MET A 91 -4.13 -5.78 14.32
N ILE A 92 -3.05 -5.78 13.53
CA ILE A 92 -3.11 -5.58 12.08
C ILE A 92 -3.94 -6.70 11.42
N THR A 93 -3.72 -7.94 11.83
CA THR A 93 -4.47 -9.10 11.29
C THR A 93 -5.96 -8.97 11.58
N ILE A 94 -6.35 -8.79 12.85
CA ILE A 94 -7.75 -8.71 13.25
C ILE A 94 -8.47 -7.53 12.59
N ASN A 95 -7.84 -6.36 12.60
CA ASN A 95 -8.43 -5.18 11.97
C ASN A 95 -8.51 -5.33 10.45
N GLY A 96 -7.48 -5.89 9.81
CA GLY A 96 -7.47 -6.11 8.37
C GLY A 96 -8.60 -7.02 7.89
N LEU A 97 -8.93 -8.06 8.64
CA LEU A 97 -10.05 -8.96 8.34
C LEU A 97 -11.43 -8.27 8.41
N LEU A 98 -11.54 -7.16 9.12
CA LEU A 98 -12.80 -6.44 9.37
C LEU A 98 -12.90 -5.12 8.61
N HIS A 99 -11.91 -4.79 7.77
CA HIS A 99 -11.86 -3.57 6.97
C HIS A 99 -11.67 -3.89 5.49
N ASP A 100 -12.18 -3.01 4.64
CA ASP A 100 -12.09 -3.16 3.18
C ASP A 100 -10.71 -2.79 2.64
N MET A 101 -9.87 -2.08 3.40
CA MET A 101 -8.52 -1.68 3.04
C MET A 101 -7.69 -1.36 4.28
N THR A 102 -6.45 -1.80 4.29
CA THR A 102 -5.45 -1.42 5.27
C THR A 102 -4.49 -0.39 4.65
N VAL A 103 -4.15 0.67 5.38
CA VAL A 103 -3.16 1.66 4.95
C VAL A 103 -1.87 1.43 5.73
N VAL A 104 -0.76 1.41 5.02
CA VAL A 104 0.59 1.27 5.58
C VAL A 104 1.56 2.23 4.92
N GLU A 105 2.60 2.61 5.64
CA GLU A 105 3.71 3.38 5.10
C GLU A 105 4.59 2.50 4.19
N ARG A 106 5.16 3.10 3.16
CA ARG A 106 6.21 2.48 2.35
C ARG A 106 7.45 2.23 3.22
N LEU A 107 7.96 1.00 3.17
CA LEU A 107 9.22 0.67 3.82
C LEU A 107 10.38 1.46 3.20
N THR A 108 11.16 2.11 4.04
CA THR A 108 12.44 2.75 3.68
C THR A 108 13.63 1.85 4.00
N GLU A 109 13.45 0.96 4.96
CA GLU A 109 14.43 0.00 5.45
C GLU A 109 13.91 -1.44 5.29
N ARG A 110 14.82 -2.39 5.23
CA ARG A 110 14.49 -3.81 5.01
C ARG A 110 14.51 -4.65 6.29
N GLU A 111 14.68 -4.01 7.43
CA GLU A 111 14.85 -4.68 8.71
C GLU A 111 13.95 -4.08 9.79
N GLY A 112 13.74 -4.86 10.84
CA GLY A 112 12.99 -4.43 12.02
C GLY A 112 11.52 -4.81 12.02
N SER A 113 10.82 -4.36 13.04
CA SER A 113 9.39 -4.66 13.27
C SER A 113 8.45 -4.12 12.20
N LYS A 114 8.83 -3.05 11.51
CA LYS A 114 8.08 -2.50 10.36
C LYS A 114 7.90 -3.49 9.23
N VAL A 115 8.89 -4.37 9.00
CA VAL A 115 8.80 -5.40 7.96
C VAL A 115 7.77 -6.45 8.33
N ALA A 116 7.69 -6.83 9.61
CA ALA A 116 6.67 -7.76 10.09
C ALA A 116 5.26 -7.18 9.95
N ASP A 117 5.05 -5.93 10.36
CA ASP A 117 3.78 -5.24 10.23
C ASP A 117 3.35 -5.09 8.75
N PHE A 118 4.29 -4.68 7.90
CA PHE A 118 4.07 -4.55 6.46
C PHE A 118 3.68 -5.91 5.84
N ASN A 119 4.43 -6.97 6.13
CA ASN A 119 4.13 -8.30 5.64
C ASN A 119 2.78 -8.81 6.16
N THR A 120 2.46 -8.55 7.42
CA THR A 120 1.16 -8.89 8.00
C THR A 120 0.02 -8.16 7.28
N ALA A 121 0.18 -6.86 7.02
CA ALA A 121 -0.82 -6.11 6.28
C ALA A 121 -1.03 -6.68 4.88
N VAL A 122 0.06 -6.95 4.14
CA VAL A 122 -0.02 -7.40 2.72
C VAL A 122 -0.51 -8.85 2.60
N PHE A 123 -0.11 -9.73 3.52
CA PHE A 123 -0.34 -11.18 3.39
C PHE A 123 -1.30 -11.75 4.42
N GLY A 124 -1.43 -11.12 5.58
CA GLY A 124 -2.22 -11.62 6.70
C GLY A 124 -3.67 -11.12 6.74
N THR A 125 -4.01 -10.06 6.01
CA THR A 125 -5.33 -9.43 6.08
C THR A 125 -6.31 -9.92 5.00
N GLY A 126 -5.81 -10.52 3.92
CA GLY A 126 -6.62 -10.99 2.78
C GLY A 126 -7.26 -9.88 1.92
N GLY A 127 -7.23 -8.63 2.39
CA GLY A 127 -7.75 -7.45 1.70
C GLY A 127 -6.68 -6.69 0.90
N PRO A 128 -7.06 -5.64 0.16
CA PRO A 128 -6.13 -4.74 -0.48
C PRO A 128 -5.42 -3.85 0.55
N VAL A 129 -4.16 -3.55 0.27
CA VAL A 129 -3.33 -2.68 1.08
C VAL A 129 -2.94 -1.45 0.29
N MET A 130 -3.14 -0.27 0.86
CA MET A 130 -2.66 1.00 0.34
C MET A 130 -1.33 1.33 0.98
N ILE A 131 -0.27 1.33 0.18
CA ILE A 131 1.07 1.70 0.60
C ILE A 131 1.26 3.18 0.27
N THR A 132 1.53 4.00 1.27
CA THR A 132 1.73 5.45 1.12
C THR A 132 3.21 5.79 1.00
N PRO A 133 3.61 6.66 0.06
CA PRO A 133 4.98 7.14 -0.03
C PRO A 133 5.30 8.09 1.15
N PRO A 134 6.60 8.39 1.41
CA PRO A 134 7.00 9.31 2.48
C PRO A 134 6.52 10.77 2.31
N GLY A 135 6.08 11.15 1.13
CA GLY A 135 5.55 12.49 0.83
C GLY A 135 4.06 12.45 0.52
N MET A 136 3.33 13.54 0.83
CA MET A 136 1.94 13.68 0.40
C MET A 136 1.91 14.00 -1.09
N PRO A 137 1.24 13.19 -1.93
CA PRO A 137 1.02 13.55 -3.33
C PRO A 137 0.03 14.71 -3.44
N ALA A 138 0.18 15.53 -4.49
CA ALA A 138 -0.73 16.66 -4.76
C ALA A 138 -2.16 16.21 -5.02
N THR A 139 -2.30 15.06 -5.67
CA THR A 139 -3.59 14.39 -5.93
C THR A 139 -3.48 12.91 -5.60
N ILE A 140 -4.61 12.27 -5.33
CA ILE A 140 -4.66 10.84 -5.01
C ILE A 140 -5.78 10.17 -5.79
N GLY A 141 -5.43 9.31 -6.74
CA GLY A 141 -6.37 8.51 -7.52
C GLY A 141 -7.30 9.36 -8.41
N GLU A 142 -6.81 10.48 -8.92
CA GLU A 142 -7.45 11.21 -10.01
C GLU A 142 -7.08 10.60 -11.36
N ARG A 143 -5.82 10.17 -11.48
CA ARG A 143 -5.25 9.49 -12.65
C ARG A 143 -4.56 8.18 -12.22
N PRO A 144 -5.32 7.16 -11.82
CA PRO A 144 -4.73 5.89 -11.43
C PRO A 144 -4.17 5.15 -12.66
N ALA A 145 -3.05 4.45 -12.44
CA ALA A 145 -2.54 3.45 -13.37
C ALA A 145 -2.76 2.04 -12.80
N VAL A 146 -3.34 1.14 -13.58
CA VAL A 146 -3.55 -0.25 -13.20
C VAL A 146 -2.59 -1.15 -13.95
N VAL A 147 -1.85 -1.98 -13.22
CA VAL A 147 -0.87 -2.91 -13.81
C VAL A 147 -1.56 -4.23 -14.10
N TRP A 148 -1.59 -4.59 -15.37
CA TRP A 148 -2.20 -5.81 -15.84
C TRP A 148 -1.15 -6.81 -16.36
N ASN A 149 -1.11 -7.98 -15.76
CA ASN A 149 -0.25 -9.10 -16.17
C ASN A 149 -0.98 -10.43 -16.27
N ALA A 150 -2.31 -10.41 -16.33
CA ALA A 150 -3.20 -11.56 -16.40
C ALA A 150 -3.10 -12.55 -15.22
N SER A 151 -2.53 -12.13 -14.07
CA SER A 151 -2.44 -12.96 -12.87
C SER A 151 -3.65 -12.80 -11.95
N ILE A 152 -3.87 -13.81 -11.10
CA ILE A 152 -4.94 -13.76 -10.08
C ILE A 152 -4.75 -12.55 -9.12
N PRO A 153 -3.53 -12.26 -8.59
CA PRO A 153 -3.33 -11.07 -7.77
C PRO A 153 -3.65 -9.76 -8.50
N SER A 154 -3.25 -9.61 -9.77
CA SER A 154 -3.58 -8.39 -10.51
C SER A 154 -5.09 -8.23 -10.71
N ALA A 155 -5.81 -9.33 -11.00
CA ALA A 155 -7.25 -9.30 -11.12
C ALA A 155 -7.96 -8.97 -9.78
N ARG A 156 -7.44 -9.48 -8.65
CA ARG A 156 -7.93 -9.14 -7.30
C ARG A 156 -7.73 -7.66 -6.99
N ALA A 157 -6.51 -7.15 -7.16
CA ALA A 157 -6.18 -5.75 -6.91
C ALA A 157 -7.07 -4.81 -7.73
N ILE A 158 -7.28 -5.09 -9.01
CA ILE A 158 -8.14 -4.30 -9.90
C ILE A 158 -9.59 -4.31 -9.42
N ARG A 159 -10.14 -5.48 -9.06
CA ARG A 159 -11.52 -5.58 -8.54
C ARG A 159 -11.68 -4.78 -7.25
N SER A 160 -10.73 -4.86 -6.34
CA SER A 160 -10.73 -4.09 -5.10
C SER A 160 -10.61 -2.58 -5.34
N ALA A 161 -9.92 -2.17 -6.42
CA ALA A 161 -9.75 -0.77 -6.79
C ALA A 161 -10.97 -0.16 -7.52
N ILE A 162 -11.94 -0.95 -8.01
CA ILE A 162 -13.10 -0.44 -8.75
C ILE A 162 -13.76 0.79 -8.09
N PRO A 163 -14.00 0.84 -6.76
CA PRO A 163 -14.58 2.03 -6.14
C PRO A 163 -13.73 3.31 -6.32
N LEU A 164 -12.40 3.17 -6.34
CA LEU A 164 -11.46 4.27 -6.61
C LEU A 164 -11.45 4.64 -8.10
N LEU A 165 -11.38 3.63 -8.97
CA LEU A 165 -11.33 3.83 -10.42
C LEU A 165 -12.59 4.50 -10.98
N ARG A 166 -13.76 4.23 -10.39
CA ARG A 166 -15.04 4.85 -10.79
C ARG A 166 -15.13 6.35 -10.55
N ILE A 167 -14.34 6.88 -9.64
CA ILE A 167 -14.31 8.32 -9.30
C ILE A 167 -13.04 9.00 -9.84
N ALA A 168 -12.23 8.27 -10.58
CA ALA A 168 -11.06 8.79 -11.27
C ALA A 168 -11.47 9.63 -12.49
N LYS A 169 -10.61 10.55 -12.88
CA LYS A 169 -10.78 11.35 -14.10
C LYS A 169 -10.42 10.53 -15.34
N GLU A 170 -9.34 9.77 -15.24
CA GLU A 170 -8.80 8.94 -16.30
C GLU A 170 -8.05 7.75 -15.67
N THR A 171 -8.15 6.57 -16.27
CA THR A 171 -7.42 5.38 -15.82
C THR A 171 -6.49 4.92 -16.93
N THR A 172 -5.23 4.67 -16.62
CA THR A 172 -4.27 4.06 -17.56
C THR A 172 -4.10 2.57 -17.23
N ILE A 173 -4.13 1.72 -18.25
CA ILE A 173 -3.81 0.29 -18.11
C ILE A 173 -2.36 0.09 -18.56
N LEU A 174 -1.50 -0.37 -17.65
CA LEU A 174 -0.10 -0.68 -17.92
C LEU A 174 0.09 -2.18 -18.09
N SER A 175 0.55 -2.63 -19.26
CA SER A 175 0.89 -4.03 -19.53
C SER A 175 2.28 -4.15 -20.13
N SER A 176 2.98 -5.27 -19.88
CA SER A 176 4.27 -5.53 -20.53
C SER A 176 4.03 -6.00 -21.95
N ALA A 177 4.75 -5.42 -22.91
CA ALA A 177 4.75 -5.90 -24.29
C ALA A 177 5.34 -7.32 -24.43
N ASP A 178 6.09 -7.77 -23.42
CA ASP A 178 6.71 -9.10 -23.39
C ASP A 178 5.77 -10.18 -22.83
N ASN A 179 4.55 -9.82 -22.40
CA ASN A 179 3.55 -10.75 -21.90
C ASN A 179 2.33 -10.78 -22.82
N PRO A 180 2.27 -11.74 -23.78
CA PRO A 180 1.17 -11.82 -24.74
C PRO A 180 -0.17 -12.19 -24.10
N ASP A 181 -0.18 -12.83 -22.93
CA ASP A 181 -1.39 -13.22 -22.22
C ASP A 181 -2.08 -12.02 -21.55
N ALA A 182 -1.36 -10.93 -21.35
CA ALA A 182 -1.85 -9.72 -20.68
C ALA A 182 -2.44 -8.72 -21.69
N ASP A 183 -3.48 -9.13 -22.46
CA ASP A 183 -4.19 -8.22 -23.37
C ASP A 183 -4.83 -7.06 -22.58
N PRO A 184 -4.34 -5.82 -22.73
CA PRO A 184 -4.90 -4.67 -22.02
C PRO A 184 -6.29 -4.29 -22.55
N SER A 185 -6.64 -4.68 -23.79
CA SER A 185 -7.95 -4.41 -24.39
C SER A 185 -9.03 -5.25 -23.72
N ALA A 186 -8.70 -6.48 -23.31
CA ALA A 186 -9.63 -7.31 -22.54
C ALA A 186 -9.95 -6.66 -21.17
N LEU A 187 -8.94 -6.13 -20.49
CA LEU A 187 -9.16 -5.39 -19.24
C LEU A 187 -9.93 -4.08 -19.47
N ALA A 188 -9.65 -3.36 -20.55
CA ALA A 188 -10.39 -2.14 -20.87
C ALA A 188 -11.90 -2.40 -21.04
N ARG A 189 -12.27 -3.47 -21.77
CA ARG A 189 -13.68 -3.90 -21.89
C ARG A 189 -14.29 -4.29 -20.54
N TYR A 190 -13.53 -4.94 -19.67
CA TYR A 190 -13.99 -5.26 -18.32
C TYR A 190 -14.25 -4.01 -17.49
N LEU A 191 -13.35 -3.02 -17.52
CA LEU A 191 -13.50 -1.75 -16.78
C LEU A 191 -14.67 -0.91 -17.35
N ASP A 192 -14.90 -0.95 -18.65
CA ASP A 192 -16.02 -0.27 -19.29
C ASP A 192 -17.38 -0.75 -18.76
N CYS A 193 -17.52 -2.03 -18.39
CA CYS A 193 -18.72 -2.55 -17.73
C CYS A 193 -19.05 -1.85 -16.39
N TYR A 194 -18.05 -1.20 -15.77
CA TYR A 194 -18.20 -0.39 -14.53
C TYR A 194 -18.29 1.10 -14.83
N GLY A 195 -18.31 1.50 -16.10
CA GLY A 195 -18.30 2.89 -16.53
C GLY A 195 -16.92 3.57 -16.36
N ILE A 196 -15.86 2.78 -16.29
CA ILE A 196 -14.48 3.27 -16.11
C ILE A 196 -13.81 3.37 -17.47
N LYS A 197 -13.61 4.60 -17.93
CA LYS A 197 -12.82 4.85 -19.15
C LYS A 197 -11.34 4.61 -18.88
N SER A 198 -10.70 3.85 -19.75
CA SER A 198 -9.30 3.51 -19.57
C SER A 198 -8.51 3.52 -20.89
N THR A 199 -7.25 3.93 -20.81
CA THR A 199 -6.33 4.02 -21.94
C THR A 199 -5.21 2.98 -21.78
N PRO A 200 -5.10 1.99 -22.68
CA PRO A 200 -4.00 1.04 -22.66
C PRO A 200 -2.65 1.71 -22.98
N ARG A 201 -1.62 1.39 -22.18
CA ARG A 201 -0.22 1.68 -22.47
C ARG A 201 0.63 0.45 -22.24
N THR A 202 1.50 0.12 -23.19
CA THR A 202 2.46 -0.97 -23.05
C THR A 202 3.84 -0.43 -22.72
N PHE A 203 4.54 -1.11 -21.83
CA PHE A 203 5.95 -0.84 -21.58
C PHE A 203 6.82 -2.01 -22.03
N ARG A 204 8.03 -1.70 -22.42
CA ARG A 204 9.07 -2.68 -22.74
C ARG A 204 10.23 -2.49 -21.78
N THR A 205 10.99 -3.54 -21.61
CA THR A 205 12.23 -3.47 -20.85
C THR A 205 13.36 -4.09 -21.69
N ASP A 206 14.46 -3.37 -21.79
CA ASP A 206 15.65 -3.85 -22.51
C ASP A 206 16.44 -4.90 -21.70
N SER A 207 15.96 -5.26 -20.51
CA SER A 207 16.62 -6.18 -19.59
C SER A 207 15.67 -7.25 -19.08
N LEU A 208 16.13 -8.48 -19.09
CA LEU A 208 15.39 -9.65 -18.57
C LEU A 208 15.26 -9.65 -17.03
N THR A 209 15.87 -8.69 -16.32
CA THR A 209 15.83 -8.66 -14.87
C THR A 209 14.49 -8.14 -14.33
N ALA A 210 14.01 -8.76 -13.28
CA ALA A 210 12.78 -8.34 -12.60
C ALA A 210 12.85 -6.89 -12.09
N ARG A 211 14.06 -6.44 -11.66
CA ARG A 211 14.28 -5.05 -11.23
C ARG A 211 14.15 -4.05 -12.36
N ALA A 212 14.64 -4.37 -13.57
CA ALA A 212 14.50 -3.53 -14.73
C ALA A 212 13.02 -3.39 -15.14
N ARG A 213 12.26 -4.50 -15.12
CA ARG A 213 10.81 -4.45 -15.35
C ARG A 213 10.09 -3.54 -14.36
N GLY A 214 10.42 -3.63 -13.07
CA GLY A 214 9.86 -2.72 -12.06
C GLY A 214 10.19 -1.25 -12.30
N ARG A 215 11.39 -0.96 -12.81
CA ARG A 215 11.80 0.40 -13.16
C ARG A 215 11.02 0.92 -14.38
N SER A 216 10.99 0.17 -15.47
CA SER A 216 10.24 0.55 -16.69
C SER A 216 8.76 0.75 -16.40
N LEU A 217 8.17 -0.05 -15.49
CA LEU A 217 6.81 0.14 -15.02
C LEU A 217 6.63 1.50 -14.33
N LEU A 218 7.52 1.85 -13.39
CA LEU A 218 7.44 3.12 -12.66
C LEU A 218 7.66 4.33 -13.59
N GLU A 219 8.58 4.24 -14.54
CA GLU A 219 8.81 5.26 -15.55
C GLU A 219 7.56 5.46 -16.42
N THR A 220 6.95 4.37 -16.90
CA THR A 220 5.73 4.45 -17.71
C THR A 220 4.53 4.99 -16.92
N ALA A 221 4.43 4.65 -15.62
CA ALA A 221 3.40 5.22 -14.73
C ALA A 221 3.60 6.73 -14.55
N LYS A 222 4.85 7.17 -14.39
CA LYS A 222 5.21 8.60 -14.31
C LYS A 222 4.89 9.35 -15.60
N ASP A 223 5.22 8.78 -16.76
CA ASP A 223 4.92 9.35 -18.08
C ASP A 223 3.40 9.40 -18.36
N ALA A 224 2.62 8.66 -17.61
CA ALA A 224 1.16 8.71 -17.63
C ALA A 224 0.60 9.69 -16.58
N ASP A 225 1.43 10.46 -15.90
CA ASP A 225 1.04 11.33 -14.77
C ASP A 225 0.21 10.59 -13.71
N ALA A 226 0.49 9.31 -13.49
CA ALA A 226 -0.25 8.51 -12.52
C ALA A 226 -0.04 9.02 -11.10
N ASP A 227 -1.13 9.21 -10.36
CA ASP A 227 -1.13 9.64 -8.96
C ASP A 227 -1.58 8.52 -7.99
N LEU A 228 -1.78 7.34 -8.52
CA LEU A 228 -2.05 6.09 -7.81
C LEU A 228 -1.64 4.93 -8.72
N LEU A 229 -0.95 3.96 -8.16
CA LEU A 229 -0.66 2.71 -8.85
C LEU A 229 -1.46 1.55 -8.23
N VAL A 230 -2.05 0.70 -9.07
CA VAL A 230 -2.81 -0.50 -8.64
C VAL A 230 -2.15 -1.73 -9.23
N MET A 231 -1.72 -2.68 -8.41
CA MET A 231 -1.06 -3.89 -8.90
C MET A 231 -1.26 -5.11 -7.98
N GLY A 232 -1.10 -6.30 -8.55
CA GLY A 232 -1.00 -7.52 -7.75
C GLY A 232 0.32 -7.60 -6.99
N ALA A 233 0.30 -8.17 -5.80
CA ALA A 233 1.48 -8.31 -4.94
C ALA A 233 2.35 -9.54 -5.26
N TYR A 234 1.90 -10.45 -6.13
CA TYR A 234 2.66 -11.63 -6.57
C TYR A 234 2.52 -11.82 -8.07
N GLY A 235 3.66 -11.96 -8.77
CA GLY A 235 3.73 -12.61 -10.06
C GLY A 235 4.20 -14.07 -9.88
N GLU A 236 3.96 -14.93 -10.85
CA GLU A 236 4.46 -16.31 -10.87
C GLU A 236 5.98 -16.33 -10.69
N GLY A 237 6.43 -16.88 -9.58
CA GLY A 237 7.85 -17.02 -9.24
C GLY A 237 8.03 -17.23 -7.74
N LYS A 238 8.75 -18.29 -7.37
CA LYS A 238 9.02 -18.72 -6.00
C LYS A 238 9.29 -17.52 -5.07
N ILE A 239 8.68 -17.53 -3.90
CA ILE A 239 8.95 -16.70 -2.74
C ILE A 239 10.46 -16.68 -2.46
N THR A 240 11.17 -15.67 -2.95
CA THR A 240 12.64 -15.60 -2.79
C THR A 240 13.15 -14.19 -2.50
N ALA A 241 12.27 -13.27 -2.14
CA ALA A 241 12.68 -11.97 -1.65
C ALA A 241 12.36 -11.85 -0.16
N MET A 242 13.17 -11.10 0.57
CA MET A 242 13.10 -10.89 2.02
C MET A 242 11.73 -10.39 2.51
N LEU A 243 10.95 -9.75 1.63
CA LEU A 243 9.58 -9.27 1.90
C LEU A 243 8.49 -10.24 1.41
N GLY A 244 8.84 -11.45 0.93
CA GLY A 244 7.85 -12.35 0.32
C GLY A 244 7.25 -11.84 -1.01
N LEU A 245 7.66 -10.67 -1.49
CA LEU A 245 7.26 -10.07 -2.75
C LEU A 245 8.19 -10.55 -3.88
N GLY A 246 7.68 -10.75 -5.08
CA GLY A 246 8.54 -10.96 -6.25
C GLY A 246 9.48 -9.77 -6.47
N ARG A 247 10.68 -9.99 -7.01
CA ARG A 247 11.72 -8.94 -7.16
C ARG A 247 11.26 -7.69 -7.91
N ALA A 248 10.34 -7.82 -8.88
CA ALA A 248 9.76 -6.67 -9.58
C ALA A 248 8.81 -5.89 -8.67
N THR A 249 7.90 -6.58 -7.96
CA THR A 249 6.97 -5.98 -6.99
C THR A 249 7.73 -5.30 -5.85
N GLU A 250 8.78 -5.95 -5.31
CA GLU A 250 9.65 -5.36 -4.29
C GLU A 250 10.26 -4.04 -4.77
N LYS A 251 10.79 -4.00 -6.02
CA LYS A 251 11.36 -2.78 -6.59
C LYS A 251 10.31 -1.68 -6.68
N VAL A 252 9.08 -2.00 -7.11
CA VAL A 252 7.99 -1.02 -7.18
C VAL A 252 7.62 -0.52 -5.78
N VAL A 253 7.37 -1.44 -4.84
CA VAL A 253 7.01 -1.10 -3.44
C VAL A 253 8.04 -0.19 -2.80
N MET A 254 9.34 -0.48 -2.95
CA MET A 254 10.42 0.29 -2.33
C MET A 254 10.72 1.62 -3.01
N SER A 255 10.21 1.86 -4.23
CA SER A 255 10.62 3.02 -5.03
C SER A 255 9.45 3.85 -5.57
N CYS A 256 8.21 3.41 -5.38
CA CYS A 256 7.04 4.13 -5.85
C CYS A 256 6.89 5.46 -5.10
N GLU A 257 6.75 6.55 -5.83
CA GLU A 257 6.62 7.91 -5.30
C GLU A 257 5.16 8.35 -5.17
N VAL A 258 4.24 7.53 -5.67
CA VAL A 258 2.79 7.72 -5.53
C VAL A 258 2.19 6.61 -4.67
N PRO A 259 1.01 6.79 -4.08
CA PRO A 259 0.32 5.73 -3.38
C PRO A 259 0.17 4.48 -4.25
N LEU A 260 0.34 3.32 -3.63
CA LEU A 260 0.32 2.03 -4.30
C LEU A 260 -0.70 1.10 -3.65
N LEU A 261 -1.78 0.76 -4.37
CA LEU A 261 -2.73 -0.26 -3.93
C LEU A 261 -2.25 -1.63 -4.41
N VAL A 262 -1.99 -2.52 -3.46
CA VAL A 262 -1.58 -3.90 -3.73
C VAL A 262 -2.56 -4.91 -3.16
N GLN A 263 -2.65 -6.08 -3.80
CA GLN A 263 -3.33 -7.23 -3.21
C GLN A 263 -2.63 -8.53 -3.62
N ALA A 264 -2.46 -9.44 -2.67
CA ALA A 264 -1.89 -10.77 -2.87
C ALA A 264 -2.90 -11.80 -3.40
#